data_62b5504967fb46101047e38f44618fbd
#
_entry.id   62b5504967fb46101047e38f44618fbd
#
_cell.length_a   1.000
_cell.length_b   1.000
_cell.length_c   1.000
_cell.angle_alpha   90.00
_cell.angle_beta   90.00
_cell.angle_gamma   90.00
#
_symmetry.space_group_name_H-M   'P 1'
#
loop_
_entity.id
_entity.type
_entity.pdbx_description
1 polymer ?
#
loop_
_entity_poly.entity_id
_entity_poly.type
_entity_poly.pdbx_seq_one_letter_code
_entity_poly.pdbx_strand_id
1 'polypeptide(L)'
;MGPLVIYTDGACSGNPGPGGWAWATAPDGEPHGAGGEARTTNQRMEVFAVLDALRTHASLADEHGGPMPIEIVSDSTYVVNCFRDKWWVKWERNGWQNSKKQAVANVDLWKPLIELVRTTNVTFRWVKGHSGDRMNDLVDRLAVAAVPR
;
A
#
# COMPACT_ATOMS: atom_id res chain seq x y z
N MET A 1 -16.85 15.57 7.51
CA MET A 1 -16.04 14.47 8.03
C MET A 1 -14.70 14.40 7.30
N GLY A 2 -13.61 14.13 8.02
CA GLY A 2 -12.31 13.96 7.41
C GLY A 2 -12.19 12.62 6.67
N PRO A 3 -11.07 12.39 5.98
CA PRO A 3 -10.87 11.15 5.25
C PRO A 3 -10.75 9.94 6.19
N LEU A 4 -11.04 8.78 5.63
CA LEU A 4 -10.71 7.51 6.28
C LEU A 4 -9.19 7.33 6.19
N VAL A 5 -8.52 7.23 7.33
CA VAL A 5 -7.06 7.15 7.38
C VAL A 5 -6.65 5.69 7.58
N ILE A 6 -5.86 5.14 6.66
CA ILE A 6 -5.43 3.75 6.71
C ILE A 6 -3.89 3.71 6.66
N TYR A 7 -3.29 3.10 7.68
CA TYR A 7 -1.85 2.87 7.72
C TYR A 7 -1.55 1.51 7.09
N THR A 8 -0.45 1.43 6.36
CA THR A 8 -0.03 0.21 5.66
C THR A 8 1.45 -0.05 5.91
N ASP A 9 1.84 -1.33 5.86
CA ASP A 9 3.24 -1.72 5.96
C ASP A 9 3.48 -3.09 5.31
N GLY A 10 4.74 -3.33 4.96
CA GLY A 10 5.21 -4.62 4.46
C GLY A 10 6.49 -5.01 5.15
N ALA A 11 6.71 -6.30 5.30
CA ALA A 11 7.89 -6.87 5.93
C ALA A 11 8.36 -8.08 5.15
N CYS A 12 9.66 -8.33 5.15
CA CYS A 12 10.22 -9.49 4.46
C CYS A 12 11.43 -10.01 5.24
N SER A 13 11.46 -11.32 5.46
CA SER A 13 12.59 -11.98 6.12
C SER A 13 13.56 -12.47 5.03
N GLY A 14 14.62 -11.70 4.79
CA GLY A 14 15.41 -11.84 3.57
C GLY A 14 14.69 -11.13 2.41
N ASN A 15 15.40 -10.78 1.37
CA ASN A 15 14.79 -10.04 0.25
C ASN A 15 15.41 -10.52 -1.07
N PRO A 16 14.89 -11.59 -1.72
CA PRO A 16 13.59 -12.24 -1.47
C PRO A 16 13.60 -13.23 -0.31
N GLY A 17 12.39 -13.52 0.18
CA GLY A 17 12.16 -14.46 1.26
C GLY A 17 10.69 -14.42 1.69
N PRO A 18 10.33 -15.08 2.82
CA PRO A 18 8.96 -14.99 3.31
C PRO A 18 8.67 -13.57 3.76
N GLY A 19 7.47 -13.09 3.44
CA GLY A 19 7.06 -11.72 3.76
C GLY A 19 5.63 -11.64 4.24
N GLY A 20 5.30 -10.49 4.84
CA GLY A 20 3.97 -10.19 5.31
C GLY A 20 3.58 -8.75 4.98
N TRP A 21 2.28 -8.51 4.93
CA TRP A 21 1.72 -7.20 4.71
C TRP A 21 0.59 -6.96 5.71
N ALA A 22 0.33 -5.69 6.00
CA ALA A 22 -0.76 -5.33 6.89
C ALA A 22 -1.26 -3.92 6.61
N TRP A 23 -2.53 -3.69 6.91
CA TRP A 23 -3.13 -2.37 6.97
C TRP A 23 -4.05 -2.30 8.19
N ALA A 24 -4.20 -1.10 8.73
CA ALA A 24 -5.08 -0.87 9.88
C ALA A 24 -5.63 0.55 9.81
N THR A 25 -6.89 0.69 10.20
CA THR A 25 -7.60 1.95 10.16
C THR A 25 -7.32 2.75 11.44
N ALA A 26 -6.95 4.01 11.29
CA ALA A 26 -6.79 4.91 12.43
C ALA A 26 -8.16 5.38 12.93
N PRO A 27 -8.29 5.76 14.21
CA PRO A 27 -7.20 5.85 15.21
C PRO A 27 -6.99 4.59 16.05
N ASP A 28 -7.92 3.63 16.03
CA ASP A 28 -7.91 2.50 16.97
C ASP A 28 -7.31 1.21 16.39
N GLY A 29 -7.02 1.19 15.08
CA GLY A 29 -6.46 0.01 14.42
C GLY A 29 -7.51 -0.95 13.89
N GLU A 30 -8.79 -0.60 13.93
CA GLU A 30 -9.87 -1.46 13.45
C GLU A 30 -10.76 -0.72 12.44
N PRO A 31 -11.19 -1.39 11.35
CA PRO A 31 -10.78 -2.74 10.94
C PRO A 31 -9.33 -2.80 10.51
N HIS A 32 -8.78 -4.01 10.42
CA HIS A 32 -7.43 -4.25 9.92
C HIS A 32 -7.41 -5.50 9.05
N GLY A 33 -6.35 -5.64 8.26
CA GLY A 33 -6.09 -6.82 7.45
C GLY A 33 -4.61 -7.14 7.44
N ALA A 34 -4.27 -8.40 7.30
CA ALA A 34 -2.90 -8.86 7.24
C ALA A 34 -2.83 -10.20 6.51
N GLY A 35 -1.68 -10.48 5.90
CA GLY A 35 -1.44 -11.74 5.23
C GLY A 35 0.03 -11.89 4.89
N GLY A 36 0.41 -13.06 4.37
CA GLY A 36 1.79 -13.33 4.06
C GLY A 36 1.97 -14.15 2.81
N GLU A 37 3.21 -14.17 2.30
CA GLU A 37 3.63 -14.97 1.17
C GLU A 37 4.93 -15.68 1.53
N ALA A 38 5.06 -16.94 1.04
CA ALA A 38 6.22 -17.77 1.34
C ALA A 38 7.52 -17.25 0.70
N ARG A 39 7.41 -16.59 -0.45
CA ARG A 39 8.55 -15.99 -1.14
C ARG A 39 8.12 -14.72 -1.85
N THR A 40 8.68 -13.59 -1.41
CA THR A 40 8.31 -12.27 -1.91
C THR A 40 9.45 -11.28 -1.65
N THR A 41 9.17 -9.99 -1.83
CA THR A 41 10.11 -8.91 -1.52
C THR A 41 9.44 -7.89 -0.61
N ASN A 42 10.25 -7.09 0.06
CA ASN A 42 9.73 -6.02 0.91
C ASN A 42 8.86 -5.04 0.10
N GLN A 43 9.34 -4.62 -1.05
CA GLN A 43 8.59 -3.69 -1.91
C GLN A 43 7.25 -4.27 -2.36
N ARG A 44 7.23 -5.55 -2.71
CA ARG A 44 6.00 -6.22 -3.11
C ARG A 44 4.97 -6.23 -1.98
N MET A 45 5.42 -6.48 -0.75
CA MET A 45 4.53 -6.49 0.41
C MET A 45 4.01 -5.08 0.74
N GLU A 46 4.84 -4.06 0.56
CA GLU A 46 4.41 -2.66 0.72
C GLU A 46 3.28 -2.30 -0.25
N VAL A 47 3.43 -2.67 -1.51
CA VAL A 47 2.41 -2.41 -2.54
C VAL A 47 1.15 -3.23 -2.26
N PHE A 48 1.30 -4.49 -1.89
CA PHE A 48 0.18 -5.38 -1.62
C PHE A 48 -0.69 -4.88 -0.46
N ALA A 49 -0.06 -4.36 0.59
CA ALA A 49 -0.79 -3.81 1.73
C ALA A 49 -1.74 -2.68 1.30
N VAL A 50 -1.26 -1.77 0.46
CA VAL A 50 -2.08 -0.68 -0.07
C VAL A 50 -3.19 -1.21 -0.97
N LEU A 51 -2.86 -2.15 -1.85
CA LEU A 51 -3.84 -2.74 -2.77
C LEU A 51 -4.99 -3.42 -2.01
N ASP A 52 -4.66 -4.22 -1.00
CA ASP A 52 -5.67 -4.91 -0.21
C ASP A 52 -6.53 -3.92 0.59
N ALA A 53 -5.92 -2.91 1.18
CA ALA A 53 -6.64 -1.86 1.90
C ALA A 53 -7.64 -1.15 1.00
N LEU A 54 -7.23 -0.77 -0.21
CA LEU A 54 -8.11 -0.07 -1.14
C LEU A 54 -9.19 -0.98 -1.71
N ARG A 55 -8.89 -2.24 -2.01
CA ARG A 55 -9.90 -3.21 -2.44
C ARG A 55 -10.98 -3.40 -1.38
N THR A 56 -10.57 -3.46 -0.12
CA THR A 56 -11.49 -3.66 0.99
C THR A 56 -12.44 -2.47 1.16
N HIS A 57 -11.96 -1.26 0.87
CA HIS A 57 -12.71 -0.02 1.12
C HIS A 57 -13.23 0.67 -0.14
N ALA A 58 -12.99 0.11 -1.32
CA ALA A 58 -13.32 0.77 -2.60
C ALA A 58 -14.82 1.00 -2.79
N SER A 59 -15.67 0.18 -2.17
CA SER A 59 -17.12 0.30 -2.29
C SER A 59 -17.74 1.29 -1.30
N LEU A 60 -16.95 1.82 -0.37
CA LEU A 60 -17.47 2.78 0.61
C LEU A 60 -17.78 4.10 -0.08
N ALA A 61 -18.92 4.69 0.29
CA ALA A 61 -19.34 5.99 -0.19
C ALA A 61 -19.29 7.01 0.93
N ASP A 62 -19.09 8.26 0.55
CA ASP A 62 -19.23 9.38 1.48
C ASP A 62 -20.72 9.66 1.73
N GLU A 63 -21.03 10.67 2.54
CA GLU A 63 -22.40 11.04 2.87
C GLU A 63 -23.23 11.54 1.68
N HIS A 64 -22.58 11.87 0.57
CA HIS A 64 -23.22 12.34 -0.67
C HIS A 64 -23.25 11.30 -1.77
N GLY A 65 -22.85 10.06 -1.48
CA GLY A 65 -22.83 8.96 -2.45
C GLY A 65 -21.59 8.93 -3.35
N GLY A 66 -20.65 9.85 -3.17
CA GLY A 66 -19.37 9.82 -3.88
C GLY A 66 -18.36 8.88 -3.23
N PRO A 67 -17.18 8.69 -3.86
CA PRO A 67 -16.14 7.84 -3.26
C PRO A 67 -15.70 8.36 -1.89
N MET A 68 -15.58 7.46 -0.92
CA MET A 68 -15.08 7.82 0.41
C MET A 68 -13.64 8.37 0.27
N PRO A 69 -13.36 9.58 0.78
CA PRO A 69 -11.98 10.05 0.82
C PRO A 69 -11.13 9.16 1.71
N ILE A 70 -10.02 8.67 1.17
CA ILE A 70 -9.10 7.77 1.88
C ILE A 70 -7.71 8.40 1.87
N GLU A 71 -7.07 8.43 3.02
CA GLU A 71 -5.67 8.78 3.14
C GLU A 71 -4.88 7.52 3.48
N ILE A 72 -3.95 7.13 2.62
CA ILE A 72 -3.02 6.03 2.89
C ILE A 72 -1.76 6.62 3.51
N VAL A 73 -1.36 6.09 4.66
CA VAL A 73 -0.16 6.50 5.37
C VAL A 73 0.83 5.34 5.36
N SER A 74 2.01 5.59 4.82
CA SER A 74 3.03 4.55 4.66
C SER A 74 4.43 5.10 4.96
N ASP A 75 5.31 4.26 5.47
CA ASP A 75 6.74 4.60 5.60
C ASP A 75 7.55 4.19 4.36
N SER A 76 6.91 3.60 3.35
CA SER A 76 7.55 3.20 2.10
C SER A 76 7.68 4.38 1.15
N THR A 77 8.90 4.84 0.92
CA THR A 77 9.16 5.86 -0.12
C THR A 77 8.87 5.32 -1.51
N TYR A 78 9.05 4.03 -1.72
CA TYR A 78 8.75 3.37 -3.00
C TYR A 78 7.27 3.56 -3.39
N VAL A 79 6.35 3.30 -2.45
CA VAL A 79 4.91 3.44 -2.71
C VAL A 79 4.53 4.91 -2.82
N VAL A 80 4.90 5.72 -1.84
CA VAL A 80 4.48 7.13 -1.78
C VAL A 80 5.02 7.92 -2.97
N ASN A 81 6.28 7.70 -3.33
CA ASN A 81 6.90 8.41 -4.44
C ASN A 81 6.30 8.03 -5.80
N CYS A 82 5.86 6.78 -5.96
CA CYS A 82 5.18 6.36 -7.18
C CYS A 82 3.98 7.27 -7.48
N PHE A 83 3.17 7.55 -6.47
CA PHE A 83 1.98 8.39 -6.65
C PHE A 83 2.31 9.88 -6.63
N ARG A 84 3.24 10.31 -5.80
CA ARG A 84 3.67 11.71 -5.78
C ARG A 84 4.28 12.13 -7.12
N ASP A 85 5.15 11.29 -7.68
CA ASP A 85 5.89 11.60 -8.91
C ASP A 85 5.24 11.03 -10.16
N LYS A 86 4.10 10.36 -10.00
CA LYS A 86 3.29 9.80 -11.10
C LYS A 86 4.10 8.91 -12.03
N TRP A 87 4.87 7.96 -11.48
CA TRP A 87 5.68 7.02 -12.26
C TRP A 87 4.85 6.26 -13.30
N TRP A 88 3.61 5.97 -12.99
CA TRP A 88 2.70 5.21 -13.83
C TRP A 88 2.37 5.91 -15.16
N VAL A 89 2.50 7.23 -15.24
CA VAL A 89 2.27 7.96 -16.49
C VAL A 89 3.30 7.52 -17.55
N LYS A 90 4.57 7.43 -17.17
CA LYS A 90 5.63 6.97 -18.05
C LYS A 90 5.48 5.49 -18.38
N TRP A 91 5.15 4.67 -17.37
CA TRP A 91 4.95 3.24 -17.57
C TRP A 91 3.85 2.96 -18.59
N GLU A 92 2.73 3.65 -18.51
CA GLU A 92 1.64 3.48 -19.47
C GLU A 92 2.04 3.87 -20.88
N ARG A 93 2.88 4.89 -21.04
CA ARG A 93 3.34 5.33 -22.34
C ARG A 93 4.30 4.35 -23.00
N ASN A 94 5.10 3.65 -22.22
CA ASN A 94 6.17 2.81 -22.75
C ASN A 94 5.87 1.30 -22.63
N GLY A 95 4.62 0.93 -22.36
CA GLY A 95 4.23 -0.49 -22.27
C GLY A 95 4.65 -1.16 -20.99
N TRP A 96 4.74 -0.39 -19.88
CA TRP A 96 5.08 -0.91 -18.55
C TRP A 96 6.50 -1.47 -18.49
N GLN A 97 7.42 -0.74 -19.06
CA GLN A 97 8.83 -1.06 -19.04
C GLN A 97 9.62 -0.06 -18.19
N ASN A 98 10.67 -0.55 -17.53
CA ASN A 98 11.60 0.30 -16.80
C ASN A 98 12.64 0.89 -17.76
N SER A 99 13.61 1.65 -17.23
CA SER A 99 14.65 2.30 -18.02
C SER A 99 15.55 1.30 -18.79
N LYS A 100 15.58 0.04 -18.35
CA LYS A 100 16.35 -1.03 -19.01
C LYS A 100 15.51 -1.84 -19.98
N LYS A 101 14.30 -1.36 -20.33
CA LYS A 101 13.34 -2.02 -21.22
C LYS A 101 12.88 -3.39 -20.71
N GLN A 102 12.99 -3.61 -19.40
CA GLN A 102 12.45 -4.80 -18.74
C GLN A 102 11.08 -4.46 -18.16
N ALA A 103 10.26 -5.47 -17.90
CA ALA A 103 8.95 -5.26 -17.27
C ALA A 103 9.13 -4.55 -15.91
N VAL A 104 8.25 -3.60 -15.63
CA VAL A 104 8.22 -2.91 -14.33
C VAL A 104 8.02 -3.94 -13.24
N ALA A 105 8.86 -3.89 -12.18
CA ALA A 105 8.72 -4.79 -11.04
C ALA A 105 7.34 -4.62 -10.39
N ASN A 106 6.74 -5.73 -10.00
CA ASN A 106 5.43 -5.76 -9.33
C ASN A 106 4.28 -5.19 -10.19
N VAL A 107 4.42 -5.24 -11.52
CA VAL A 107 3.43 -4.71 -12.46
C VAL A 107 2.04 -5.34 -12.22
N ASP A 108 1.99 -6.60 -11.81
CA ASP A 108 0.75 -7.31 -11.51
C ASP A 108 -0.01 -6.69 -10.34
N LEU A 109 0.70 -6.02 -9.43
CA LEU A 109 0.11 -5.28 -8.31
C LEU A 109 -0.13 -3.80 -8.66
N TRP A 110 0.84 -3.19 -9.37
CA TRP A 110 0.74 -1.78 -9.72
C TRP A 110 -0.45 -1.45 -10.62
N LYS A 111 -0.72 -2.28 -11.63
CA LYS A 111 -1.83 -2.03 -12.55
C LYS A 111 -3.18 -1.93 -11.84
N PRO A 112 -3.61 -2.93 -11.06
CA PRO A 112 -4.87 -2.82 -10.34
C PRO A 112 -4.87 -1.72 -9.28
N LEU A 113 -3.73 -1.48 -8.62
CA LEU A 113 -3.64 -0.41 -7.62
C LEU A 113 -3.83 0.97 -8.26
N ILE A 114 -3.16 1.24 -9.36
CA ILE A 114 -3.26 2.51 -10.07
C ILE A 114 -4.70 2.74 -10.55
N GLU A 115 -5.37 1.69 -11.05
CA GLU A 115 -6.75 1.79 -11.47
C GLU A 115 -7.68 2.16 -10.30
N LEU A 116 -7.47 1.54 -9.13
CA LEU A 116 -8.23 1.88 -7.93
C LEU A 116 -8.00 3.33 -7.50
N VAL A 117 -6.76 3.80 -7.55
CA VAL A 117 -6.44 5.20 -7.19
C VAL A 117 -7.13 6.18 -8.13
N ARG A 118 -7.23 5.84 -9.43
CA ARG A 118 -7.92 6.68 -10.41
C ARG A 118 -9.44 6.75 -10.21
N THR A 119 -10.04 5.67 -9.72
CA THR A 119 -11.49 5.53 -9.62
C THR A 119 -12.02 5.82 -8.22
N THR A 120 -11.14 6.12 -7.28
CA THR A 120 -11.48 6.46 -5.90
C THR A 120 -10.87 7.80 -5.54
N ASN A 121 -11.11 8.27 -4.31
CA ASN A 121 -10.57 9.54 -3.83
C ASN A 121 -9.49 9.24 -2.79
N VAL A 122 -8.26 9.00 -3.27
CA VAL A 122 -7.14 8.55 -2.43
C VAL A 122 -6.00 9.56 -2.45
N THR A 123 -5.48 9.85 -1.27
CA THR A 123 -4.25 10.63 -1.08
C THR A 123 -3.23 9.78 -0.32
N PHE A 124 -1.96 10.12 -0.45
CA PHE A 124 -0.85 9.38 0.17
C PHE A 124 -0.05 10.33 1.06
N ARG A 125 0.30 9.85 2.26
CA ARG A 125 1.14 10.59 3.19
C ARG A 125 2.27 9.67 3.66
N TRP A 126 3.50 10.18 3.58
CA TRP A 126 4.67 9.47 4.07
C TRP A 126 4.90 9.78 5.55
N VAL A 127 5.26 8.76 6.32
CA VAL A 127 5.74 8.89 7.69
C VAL A 127 7.08 8.18 7.81
N LYS A 128 7.93 8.67 8.68
CA LYS A 128 9.20 8.01 8.94
C LYS A 128 8.96 6.75 9.78
N GLY A 129 9.47 5.61 9.32
CA GLY A 129 9.38 4.35 10.06
C GLY A 129 10.19 4.43 11.36
N HIS A 130 9.70 3.70 12.37
CA HIS A 130 10.36 3.60 13.69
C HIS A 130 10.61 4.95 14.36
N SER A 131 9.69 5.90 14.15
CA SER A 131 9.80 7.27 14.69
C SER A 131 8.87 7.52 15.87
N GLY A 132 8.24 6.47 16.40
CA GLY A 132 7.31 6.57 17.53
C GLY A 132 5.86 6.81 17.12
N ASP A 133 5.53 6.78 15.83
CA ASP A 133 4.15 6.85 15.38
C ASP A 133 3.45 5.54 15.76
N ARG A 134 2.43 5.63 16.60
CA ARG A 134 1.74 4.45 17.16
C ARG A 134 1.09 3.58 16.08
N MET A 135 0.46 4.20 15.10
CA MET A 135 -0.21 3.46 14.02
C MET A 135 0.79 2.82 13.07
N ASN A 136 1.89 3.51 12.76
CA ASN A 136 2.97 2.93 11.96
C ASN A 136 3.58 1.73 12.67
N ASP A 137 3.82 1.84 13.98
CA ASP A 137 4.34 0.72 14.79
C ASP A 137 3.35 -0.46 14.81
N LEU A 138 2.06 -0.18 14.87
CA LEU A 138 1.03 -1.24 14.86
C LEU A 138 1.06 -2.03 13.56
N VAL A 139 1.05 -1.38 12.40
CA VAL A 139 1.05 -2.08 11.13
C VAL A 139 2.38 -2.79 10.87
N ASP A 140 3.49 -2.26 11.38
CA ASP A 140 4.78 -2.95 11.35
C ASP A 140 4.68 -4.28 12.09
N ARG A 141 4.17 -4.28 13.33
CA ARG A 141 4.00 -5.50 14.11
C ARG A 141 3.06 -6.50 13.43
N LEU A 142 1.96 -6.02 12.85
CA LEU A 142 1.01 -6.88 12.14
C LEU A 142 1.64 -7.52 10.91
N ALA A 143 2.41 -6.75 10.14
CA ALA A 143 3.10 -7.26 8.95
C ALA A 143 4.15 -8.30 9.32
N VAL A 144 4.96 -8.02 10.35
CA VAL A 144 5.99 -8.97 10.84
C VAL A 144 5.34 -10.25 11.35
N ALA A 145 4.24 -10.13 12.10
CA ALA A 145 3.51 -11.29 12.62
C ALA A 145 2.90 -12.15 11.50
N ALA A 146 2.61 -11.55 10.33
CA ALA A 146 2.02 -12.24 9.19
C ALA A 146 3.05 -12.98 8.32
N VAL A 147 4.35 -12.76 8.55
CA VAL A 147 5.41 -13.45 7.80
C VAL A 147 5.32 -14.95 8.04
N PRO A 148 5.21 -15.81 6.99
CA PRO A 148 5.15 -17.26 7.18
C PRO A 148 6.44 -17.80 7.79
N ARG A 149 6.30 -18.80 8.64
CA ARG A 149 7.42 -19.47 9.30
C ARG A 149 7.84 -20.73 8.56
#